data_39ce878bfbfd56bf7c098085cca74087
#
_entry.id   39ce878bfbfd56bf7c098085cca74087
#
_cell.length_a   1.000
_cell.length_b   1.000
_cell.length_c   1.000
_cell.angle_alpha   90.00
_cell.angle_beta   90.00
_cell.angle_gamma   90.00
#
_symmetry.space_group_name_H-M   'P 1'
#
loop_
_entity.id
_entity.type
_entity.pdbx_description
1 polymer ?
#
loop_
_entity_poly.entity_id
_entity_poly.type
_entity_poly.pdbx_seq_one_letter_code
_entity_poly.pdbx_strand_id
1 'polypeptide(L)'
;RLLPVALPFYQRLDAAYYGFLRQKLEASARFDFWSRAVEPRFTSARPRLLLLTSRYFLMGEIEAACRQLNLEYRLLTVGDGDVAQADFVRRLLRAVLEFRPDCCLTLNHMGVDVEGVLMDLLARLQLPLASWFVDNPHLIIHLYTRCVSPWTALFTWDSDNIPSLHAAGFEHVFYLPLGTDPERFCPGKERDAPAAWRAAISFVGNSMLYKVGGRLKNGRFPRALLLPFKTVARAFMESEL
;
A
#
# COMPACT_ATOMS: atom_id res chain seq x y z
N ARG A 1 -34.62 12.64 21.63
CA ARG A 1 -35.07 11.61 22.61
C ARG A 1 -35.14 10.17 22.05
N LEU A 2 -35.02 9.97 20.72
CA LEU A 2 -35.05 8.63 20.09
C LEU A 2 -33.65 8.01 19.90
N LEU A 3 -32.58 8.81 19.94
CA LEU A 3 -31.21 8.33 19.70
C LEU A 3 -30.75 7.23 20.67
N PRO A 4 -31.00 7.29 21.99
CA PRO A 4 -30.57 6.23 22.91
C PRO A 4 -31.24 4.88 22.69
N VAL A 5 -32.41 4.85 22.05
CA VAL A 5 -33.15 3.63 21.75
C VAL A 5 -32.78 3.07 20.38
N ALA A 6 -32.53 3.96 19.42
CA ALA A 6 -32.18 3.59 18.05
C ALA A 6 -30.74 3.05 17.94
N LEU A 7 -29.80 3.61 18.70
CA LEU A 7 -28.38 3.24 18.62
C LEU A 7 -28.12 1.75 18.93
N PRO A 8 -28.66 1.15 20.04
CA PRO A 8 -28.51 -0.28 20.31
C PRO A 8 -29.17 -1.18 19.26
N PHE A 9 -30.23 -0.70 18.61
CA PHE A 9 -30.88 -1.41 17.51
C PHE A 9 -29.98 -1.45 16.26
N TYR A 10 -29.42 -0.32 15.87
CA TYR A 10 -28.49 -0.23 14.75
C TYR A 10 -27.23 -1.05 15.01
N GLN A 11 -26.69 -1.03 16.23
CA GLN A 11 -25.52 -1.83 16.60
C GLN A 11 -25.79 -3.34 16.48
N ARG A 12 -27.01 -3.80 16.88
CA ARG A 12 -27.42 -5.19 16.72
C ARG A 12 -27.63 -5.58 15.27
N LEU A 13 -28.21 -4.69 14.48
CA LEU A 13 -28.43 -4.90 13.06
C LEU A 13 -27.08 -4.96 12.30
N ASP A 14 -26.15 -4.07 12.61
CA ASP A 14 -24.80 -4.10 12.06
C ASP A 14 -24.07 -5.39 12.43
N ALA A 15 -24.11 -5.82 13.69
CA ALA A 15 -23.49 -7.07 14.13
C ALA A 15 -24.09 -8.29 13.41
N ALA A 16 -25.41 -8.33 13.23
CA ALA A 16 -26.08 -9.40 12.50
C ALA A 16 -25.71 -9.40 11.01
N TYR A 17 -25.64 -8.20 10.39
CA TYR A 17 -25.23 -8.06 9.00
C TYR A 17 -23.79 -8.49 8.79
N TYR A 18 -22.86 -8.10 9.67
CA TYR A 18 -21.47 -8.55 9.62
C TYR A 18 -21.34 -10.05 9.85
N GLY A 19 -22.11 -10.63 10.76
CA GLY A 19 -22.19 -12.08 10.97
C GLY A 19 -22.60 -12.82 9.70
N PHE A 20 -23.63 -12.35 9.03
CA PHE A 20 -24.10 -12.90 7.76
C PHE A 20 -23.07 -12.77 6.64
N LEU A 21 -22.44 -11.58 6.49
CA LEU A 21 -21.38 -11.38 5.51
C LEU A 21 -20.19 -12.29 5.77
N ARG A 22 -19.81 -12.44 7.04
CA ARG A 22 -18.72 -13.34 7.47
C ARG A 22 -19.01 -14.78 7.10
N GLN A 23 -20.20 -15.30 7.41
CA GLN A 23 -20.60 -16.67 7.03
C GLN A 23 -20.55 -16.88 5.51
N LYS A 24 -21.03 -15.90 4.73
CA LYS A 24 -20.95 -15.97 3.26
C LYS A 24 -19.51 -15.96 2.77
N LEU A 25 -18.64 -15.16 3.37
CA LEU A 25 -17.22 -15.11 3.03
C LEU A 25 -16.52 -16.41 3.39
N GLU A 26 -16.73 -16.94 4.58
CA GLU A 26 -16.19 -18.23 5.02
C GLU A 26 -16.64 -19.37 4.11
N ALA A 27 -17.89 -19.36 3.66
CA ALA A 27 -18.41 -20.35 2.71
C ALA A 27 -17.84 -20.21 1.30
N SER A 28 -17.46 -18.99 0.88
CA SER A 28 -16.88 -18.71 -0.46
C SER A 28 -15.37 -18.70 -0.48
N ALA A 29 -14.71 -18.53 0.69
CA ALA A 29 -13.27 -18.40 0.83
C ALA A 29 -12.56 -19.76 0.90
N ARG A 30 -12.64 -20.54 -0.16
CA ARG A 30 -11.76 -21.71 -0.38
C ARG A 30 -10.58 -21.33 -1.27
N PHE A 31 -9.98 -20.19 -0.98
CA PHE A 31 -8.91 -19.67 -1.80
C PHE A 31 -7.58 -19.82 -1.05
N ASP A 32 -6.78 -20.78 -1.47
CA ASP A 32 -5.41 -20.93 -1.00
C ASP A 32 -4.46 -20.26 -2.00
N PHE A 33 -4.14 -19.00 -1.73
CA PHE A 33 -3.24 -18.20 -2.56
C PHE A 33 -1.85 -18.82 -2.64
N TRP A 34 -1.31 -19.25 -1.51
CA TRP A 34 0.07 -19.70 -1.47
C TRP A 34 0.26 -21.04 -2.17
N SER A 35 -0.69 -21.93 -2.10
CA SER A 35 -0.68 -23.16 -2.90
C SER A 35 -0.78 -22.88 -4.39
N ARG A 36 -1.44 -21.78 -4.77
CA ARG A 36 -1.55 -21.34 -6.17
C ARG A 36 -0.39 -20.45 -6.62
N ALA A 37 0.24 -19.74 -5.71
CA ALA A 37 1.35 -18.83 -6.02
C ALA A 37 2.69 -19.54 -6.11
N VAL A 38 2.86 -20.67 -5.42
CA VAL A 38 4.15 -21.38 -5.37
C VAL A 38 4.34 -22.31 -6.56
N GLU A 39 3.44 -23.25 -6.86
CA GLU A 39 3.45 -24.02 -8.11
C GLU A 39 2.25 -25.01 -8.11
N PRO A 40 1.43 -25.03 -9.15
CA PRO A 40 1.41 -24.09 -10.27
C PRO A 40 0.92 -22.71 -9.83
N ARG A 41 1.63 -21.69 -10.27
CA ARG A 41 1.24 -20.28 -10.11
C ARG A 41 -0.22 -20.13 -10.52
N PHE A 42 -0.90 -19.11 -10.07
CA PHE A 42 -2.31 -18.81 -10.35
C PHE A 42 -2.94 -19.69 -11.43
N THR A 43 -4.01 -20.40 -11.15
CA THR A 43 -4.74 -21.21 -12.15
C THR A 43 -5.27 -20.35 -13.30
N SER A 44 -5.40 -19.04 -13.10
CA SER A 44 -5.68 -18.04 -14.12
C SER A 44 -4.41 -17.23 -14.40
N ALA A 45 -4.05 -17.09 -15.68
CA ALA A 45 -3.02 -16.16 -16.13
C ALA A 45 -3.44 -14.68 -15.90
N ARG A 46 -4.67 -14.43 -15.48
CA ARG A 46 -5.26 -13.10 -15.28
C ARG A 46 -5.90 -13.02 -13.90
N PRO A 47 -5.11 -12.75 -12.84
CA PRO A 47 -5.65 -12.57 -11.50
C PRO A 47 -6.50 -11.29 -11.42
N ARG A 48 -7.51 -11.32 -10.56
CA ARG A 48 -8.33 -10.16 -10.23
C ARG A 48 -7.72 -9.42 -9.05
N LEU A 49 -7.45 -8.14 -9.23
CA LEU A 49 -6.74 -7.32 -8.27
C LEU A 49 -7.68 -6.36 -7.55
N LEU A 50 -7.66 -6.37 -6.21
CA LEU A 50 -8.28 -5.33 -5.39
C LEU A 50 -7.23 -4.30 -5.02
N LEU A 51 -7.29 -3.12 -5.63
CA LEU A 51 -6.32 -2.05 -5.44
C LEU A 51 -6.75 -1.16 -4.27
N LEU A 52 -5.98 -1.19 -3.17
CA LEU A 52 -6.19 -0.29 -2.03
C LEU A 52 -5.50 1.04 -2.33
N THR A 53 -6.26 2.14 -2.36
CA THR A 53 -5.73 3.45 -2.76
C THR A 53 -6.18 4.57 -1.85
N SER A 54 -5.30 5.54 -1.59
CA SER A 54 -5.57 6.82 -0.94
C SER A 54 -5.27 8.01 -1.86
N ARG A 55 -5.57 7.90 -3.16
CA ARG A 55 -5.23 8.88 -4.20
C ARG A 55 -3.72 9.09 -4.38
N TYR A 56 -2.95 8.03 -4.23
CA TYR A 56 -1.50 8.08 -4.44
C TYR A 56 -1.16 8.27 -5.92
N PHE A 57 -0.07 9.00 -6.21
CA PHE A 57 0.27 9.44 -7.56
C PHE A 57 0.53 8.30 -8.58
N LEU A 58 1.04 7.14 -8.13
CA LEU A 58 1.30 5.98 -9.00
C LEU A 58 0.07 5.11 -9.27
N MET A 59 -1.08 5.40 -8.67
CA MET A 59 -2.25 4.53 -8.84
C MET A 59 -2.76 4.54 -10.29
N GLY A 60 -2.70 5.68 -10.97
CA GLY A 60 -3.08 5.79 -12.38
C GLY A 60 -2.20 4.95 -13.30
N GLU A 61 -0.91 4.85 -12.99
CA GLU A 61 0.05 4.01 -13.71
C GLU A 61 -0.24 2.52 -13.50
N ILE A 62 -0.59 2.12 -12.27
CA ILE A 62 -1.00 0.73 -11.97
C ILE A 62 -2.30 0.38 -12.71
N GLU A 63 -3.29 1.27 -12.71
CA GLU A 63 -4.52 1.05 -13.48
C GLU A 63 -4.24 0.94 -14.98
N ALA A 64 -3.34 1.78 -15.54
CA ALA A 64 -2.92 1.70 -16.92
C ALA A 64 -2.26 0.35 -17.23
N ALA A 65 -1.35 -0.11 -16.36
CA ALA A 65 -0.71 -1.41 -16.47
C ALA A 65 -1.73 -2.56 -16.40
N CYS A 66 -2.71 -2.51 -15.49
CA CYS A 66 -3.77 -3.50 -15.43
C CYS A 66 -4.56 -3.58 -16.74
N ARG A 67 -4.89 -2.42 -17.33
CA ARG A 67 -5.58 -2.38 -18.65
C ARG A 67 -4.72 -2.95 -19.77
N GLN A 68 -3.45 -2.59 -19.84
CA GLN A 68 -2.52 -3.11 -20.87
C GLN A 68 -2.32 -4.63 -20.76
N LEU A 69 -2.26 -5.13 -19.53
CA LEU A 69 -2.15 -6.56 -19.25
C LEU A 69 -3.49 -7.30 -19.30
N ASN A 70 -4.58 -6.59 -19.56
CA ASN A 70 -5.94 -7.13 -19.55
C ASN A 70 -6.28 -7.87 -18.26
N LEU A 71 -5.90 -7.25 -17.10
CA LEU A 71 -6.22 -7.72 -15.77
C LEU A 71 -7.49 -7.04 -15.27
N GLU A 72 -8.39 -7.81 -14.66
CA GLU A 72 -9.53 -7.25 -13.96
C GLU A 72 -9.07 -6.62 -12.64
N TYR A 73 -9.51 -5.41 -12.37
CA TYR A 73 -9.21 -4.74 -11.12
C TYR A 73 -10.40 -3.93 -10.58
N ARG A 74 -10.41 -3.75 -9.28
CA ARG A 74 -11.36 -2.88 -8.58
C ARG A 74 -10.61 -1.97 -7.63
N LEU A 75 -10.94 -0.69 -7.62
CA LEU A 75 -10.39 0.27 -6.66
C LEU A 75 -11.20 0.24 -5.36
N LEU A 76 -10.51 0.20 -4.24
CA LEU A 76 -11.07 0.42 -2.92
C LEU A 76 -10.36 1.60 -2.27
N THR A 77 -11.03 2.76 -2.24
CA THR A 77 -10.46 3.97 -1.65
C THR A 77 -10.40 3.84 -0.14
N VAL A 78 -9.22 4.03 0.41
CA VAL A 78 -8.99 4.19 1.85
C VAL A 78 -9.23 5.65 2.19
N GLY A 79 -10.11 5.95 3.14
CA GLY A 79 -10.37 7.32 3.60
C GLY A 79 -9.21 7.88 4.41
N ASP A 80 -9.23 9.19 4.66
CA ASP A 80 -8.30 9.88 5.56
C ASP A 80 -8.69 9.57 7.02
N GLY A 81 -8.37 8.38 7.49
CA GLY A 81 -8.68 7.94 8.85
C GLY A 81 -8.44 6.44 9.02
N ASP A 82 -8.63 5.94 10.23
CA ASP A 82 -8.34 4.57 10.58
C ASP A 82 -9.03 3.56 9.68
N VAL A 83 -8.26 2.62 9.16
CA VAL A 83 -8.74 1.46 8.40
C VAL A 83 -9.77 0.65 9.19
N ALA A 84 -9.71 0.74 10.51
CA ALA A 84 -10.67 0.13 11.45
C ALA A 84 -12.08 0.75 11.39
N GLN A 85 -12.32 1.79 10.59
CA GLN A 85 -13.66 2.32 10.42
C GLN A 85 -14.60 1.26 9.84
N ALA A 86 -15.73 1.08 10.49
CA ALA A 86 -16.75 0.09 10.10
C ALA A 86 -17.17 0.23 8.62
N ASP A 87 -17.15 1.44 8.07
CA ASP A 87 -17.47 1.68 6.66
C ASP A 87 -16.41 1.12 5.70
N PHE A 88 -15.13 1.25 6.02
CA PHE A 88 -14.06 0.65 5.20
C PHE A 88 -14.18 -0.87 5.19
N VAL A 89 -14.34 -1.48 6.37
CA VAL A 89 -14.52 -2.95 6.49
C VAL A 89 -15.75 -3.41 5.70
N ARG A 90 -16.88 -2.69 5.79
CA ARG A 90 -18.08 -3.00 5.01
C ARG A 90 -17.83 -2.95 3.50
N ARG A 91 -17.13 -1.93 3.02
CA ARG A 91 -16.77 -1.79 1.59
C ARG A 91 -15.80 -2.87 1.13
N LEU A 92 -14.81 -3.21 1.96
CA LEU A 92 -13.87 -4.30 1.69
C LEU A 92 -14.61 -5.64 1.56
N LEU A 93 -15.44 -6.00 2.54
CA LEU A 93 -16.20 -7.23 2.52
C LEU A 93 -17.14 -7.32 1.31
N ARG A 94 -17.80 -6.22 0.96
CA ARG A 94 -18.62 -6.13 -0.25
C ARG A 94 -17.78 -6.34 -1.51
N ALA A 95 -16.61 -5.67 -1.61
CA ALA A 95 -15.72 -5.82 -2.76
C ALA A 95 -15.25 -7.28 -2.89
N VAL A 96 -14.89 -7.94 -1.78
CA VAL A 96 -14.49 -9.35 -1.78
C VAL A 96 -15.64 -10.26 -2.25
N LEU A 97 -16.86 -10.04 -1.76
CA LEU A 97 -18.01 -10.85 -2.15
C LEU A 97 -18.41 -10.68 -3.62
N GLU A 98 -18.47 -9.45 -4.10
CA GLU A 98 -18.95 -9.12 -5.44
C GLU A 98 -17.89 -9.38 -6.51
N PHE A 99 -16.65 -8.97 -6.25
CA PHE A 99 -15.57 -9.01 -7.23
C PHE A 99 -14.72 -10.27 -7.13
N ARG A 100 -14.64 -10.92 -5.93
CA ARG A 100 -13.83 -12.12 -5.65
C ARG A 100 -12.37 -11.94 -6.09
N PRO A 101 -11.65 -10.97 -5.51
CA PRO A 101 -10.28 -10.71 -5.89
C PRO A 101 -9.37 -11.89 -5.56
N ASP A 102 -8.34 -12.08 -6.34
CA ASP A 102 -7.30 -13.08 -6.09
C ASP A 102 -6.24 -12.55 -5.11
N CYS A 103 -6.01 -11.23 -5.10
CA CYS A 103 -5.17 -10.57 -4.10
C CYS A 103 -5.52 -9.08 -3.95
N CYS A 104 -5.10 -8.50 -2.82
CA CYS A 104 -5.06 -7.06 -2.63
C CYS A 104 -3.69 -6.53 -3.04
N LEU A 105 -3.65 -5.34 -3.62
CA LEU A 105 -2.41 -4.61 -3.89
C LEU A 105 -2.48 -3.22 -3.27
N THR A 106 -1.43 -2.83 -2.59
CA THR A 106 -1.25 -1.48 -2.07
C THR A 106 0.17 -0.96 -2.31
N LEU A 107 0.32 0.36 -2.28
CA LEU A 107 1.61 1.04 -2.34
C LEU A 107 1.99 1.52 -0.94
N ASN A 108 3.26 1.31 -0.54
CA ASN A 108 3.81 1.79 0.73
C ASN A 108 2.93 1.48 1.96
N HIS A 109 2.31 0.31 2.02
CA HIS A 109 1.39 -0.09 3.09
C HIS A 109 0.17 0.83 3.28
N MET A 110 -0.19 1.62 2.27
CA MET A 110 -1.35 2.48 2.38
C MET A 110 -2.62 1.69 2.64
N GLY A 111 -3.39 2.15 3.64
CA GLY A 111 -4.61 1.50 4.07
C GLY A 111 -4.41 0.32 5.00
N VAL A 112 -3.18 -0.04 5.33
CA VAL A 112 -2.86 -1.00 6.39
C VAL A 112 -2.81 -0.25 7.71
N ASP A 113 -3.50 -0.76 8.73
CA ASP A 113 -3.47 -0.21 10.08
C ASP A 113 -2.29 -0.77 10.89
N VAL A 114 -1.74 0.04 11.78
CA VAL A 114 -0.59 -0.36 12.61
C VAL A 114 -0.94 -1.42 13.67
N GLU A 115 -2.21 -1.54 14.03
CA GLU A 115 -2.73 -2.53 14.97
C GLU A 115 -2.82 -3.93 14.37
N GLY A 116 -2.78 -4.07 13.04
CA GLY A 116 -2.84 -5.34 12.32
C GLY A 116 -4.26 -5.88 12.10
N VAL A 117 -5.30 -5.08 12.34
CA VAL A 117 -6.70 -5.51 12.20
C VAL A 117 -7.03 -5.88 10.75
N LEU A 118 -6.54 -5.10 9.78
CA LEU A 118 -6.71 -5.43 8.38
C LEU A 118 -6.02 -6.76 8.03
N MET A 119 -4.81 -6.97 8.53
CA MET A 119 -4.06 -8.20 8.25
C MET A 119 -4.76 -9.43 8.81
N ASP A 120 -5.28 -9.34 10.03
CA ASP A 120 -6.10 -10.42 10.63
C ASP A 120 -7.36 -10.71 9.81
N LEU A 121 -8.01 -9.66 9.30
CA LEU A 121 -9.18 -9.80 8.45
C LEU A 121 -8.83 -10.47 7.13
N LEU A 122 -7.78 -10.01 6.45
CA LEU A 122 -7.32 -10.59 5.19
C LEU A 122 -6.88 -12.06 5.36
N ALA A 123 -6.17 -12.38 6.44
CA ALA A 123 -5.79 -13.75 6.77
C ALA A 123 -7.01 -14.67 6.95
N ARG A 124 -8.05 -14.20 7.67
CA ARG A 124 -9.32 -14.96 7.83
C ARG A 124 -10.07 -15.12 6.51
N LEU A 125 -9.95 -14.16 5.58
CA LEU A 125 -10.52 -14.22 4.26
C LEU A 125 -9.65 -15.05 3.29
N GLN A 126 -8.46 -15.48 3.73
CA GLN A 126 -7.44 -16.11 2.89
C GLN A 126 -7.14 -15.26 1.64
N LEU A 127 -7.13 -13.95 1.82
CA LEU A 127 -6.88 -12.97 0.75
C LEU A 127 -5.51 -12.33 0.97
N PRO A 128 -4.53 -12.64 0.12
CA PRO A 128 -3.18 -12.12 0.28
C PRO A 128 -3.10 -10.63 -0.02
N LEU A 129 -2.17 -9.97 0.65
CA LEU A 129 -1.80 -8.59 0.44
C LEU A 129 -0.43 -8.51 -0.21
N ALA A 130 -0.36 -7.96 -1.41
CA ALA A 130 0.87 -7.48 -2.04
C ALA A 130 1.07 -6.01 -1.65
N SER A 131 2.15 -5.69 -0.96
CA SER A 131 2.51 -4.32 -0.65
C SER A 131 3.80 -3.94 -1.37
N TRP A 132 3.68 -3.04 -2.35
CA TRP A 132 4.82 -2.59 -3.13
C TRP A 132 5.35 -1.27 -2.57
N PHE A 133 6.55 -1.34 -1.99
CA PHE A 133 7.27 -0.16 -1.53
C PHE A 133 7.99 0.50 -2.70
N VAL A 134 7.55 1.70 -3.00
CA VAL A 134 8.13 2.60 -4.02
C VAL A 134 8.96 3.72 -3.38
N ASP A 135 8.83 3.88 -2.06
CA ASP A 135 9.71 4.66 -1.19
C ASP A 135 10.55 3.69 -0.32
N ASN A 136 11.53 4.21 0.43
CA ASN A 136 12.30 3.38 1.34
C ASN A 136 11.40 2.76 2.43
N PRO A 137 11.27 1.42 2.47
CA PRO A 137 10.37 0.74 3.41
C PRO A 137 10.72 1.00 4.87
N HIS A 138 11.98 1.25 5.20
CA HIS A 138 12.43 1.50 6.58
C HIS A 138 11.86 2.78 7.20
N LEU A 139 11.38 3.72 6.37
CA LEU A 139 10.69 4.91 6.87
C LEU A 139 9.25 4.61 7.36
N ILE A 140 8.74 3.42 7.06
CA ILE A 140 7.33 3.08 7.24
C ILE A 140 7.19 1.79 8.07
N ILE A 141 7.90 0.74 7.69
CA ILE A 141 7.65 -0.63 8.15
C ILE A 141 7.82 -0.85 9.66
N HIS A 142 8.66 -0.03 10.30
CA HIS A 142 8.89 -0.11 11.76
C HIS A 142 7.62 0.18 12.58
N LEU A 143 6.63 0.83 12.00
CA LEU A 143 5.33 1.08 12.62
C LEU A 143 4.41 -0.14 12.54
N TYR A 144 4.70 -1.09 11.65
CA TYR A 144 3.81 -2.18 11.27
C TYR A 144 4.27 -3.55 11.79
N THR A 145 4.90 -3.61 12.96
CA THR A 145 5.40 -4.85 13.56
C THR A 145 4.30 -5.88 13.84
N ARG A 146 3.05 -5.44 13.99
CA ARG A 146 1.87 -6.29 14.14
C ARG A 146 1.26 -6.77 12.83
N CYS A 147 1.80 -6.29 11.71
CA CYS A 147 1.30 -6.62 10.37
C CYS A 147 2.11 -7.74 9.70
N VAL A 148 3.06 -8.34 10.42
CA VAL A 148 3.79 -9.52 9.95
C VAL A 148 2.81 -10.68 9.83
N SER A 149 2.66 -11.20 8.61
CA SER A 149 1.70 -12.26 8.31
C SER A 149 2.18 -13.08 7.12
N PRO A 150 1.97 -14.40 7.11
CA PRO A 150 2.24 -15.23 5.92
C PRO A 150 1.36 -14.86 4.72
N TRP A 151 0.29 -14.08 4.96
CA TRP A 151 -0.58 -13.54 3.91
C TRP A 151 -0.10 -12.21 3.33
N THR A 152 1.08 -11.74 3.73
CA THR A 152 1.68 -10.49 3.24
C THR A 152 2.90 -10.77 2.39
N ALA A 153 2.90 -10.32 1.14
CA ALA A 153 4.07 -10.26 0.28
C ALA A 153 4.53 -8.80 0.15
N LEU A 154 5.79 -8.54 0.48
CA LEU A 154 6.41 -7.24 0.30
C LEU A 154 7.22 -7.23 -1.00
N PHE A 155 7.06 -6.17 -1.76
CA PHE A 155 7.87 -5.87 -2.92
C PHE A 155 8.65 -4.58 -2.68
N THR A 156 9.94 -4.58 -2.95
CA THR A 156 10.79 -3.40 -2.80
C THR A 156 11.58 -3.13 -4.08
N TRP A 157 11.72 -1.85 -4.42
CA TRP A 157 12.49 -1.41 -5.57
C TRP A 157 14.01 -1.53 -5.37
N ASP A 158 14.43 -1.69 -4.12
CA ASP A 158 15.83 -1.79 -3.71
C ASP A 158 16.08 -3.15 -3.06
N SER A 159 16.96 -3.95 -3.67
CA SER A 159 17.32 -5.30 -3.20
C SER A 159 18.00 -5.28 -1.83
N ASP A 160 18.69 -4.20 -1.47
CA ASP A 160 19.42 -4.10 -0.21
C ASP A 160 18.48 -4.04 1.01
N ASN A 161 17.21 -3.73 0.78
CA ASN A 161 16.19 -3.76 1.84
C ASN A 161 15.72 -5.19 2.19
N ILE A 162 15.94 -6.19 1.34
CA ILE A 162 15.38 -7.54 1.53
C ILE A 162 15.87 -8.20 2.82
N PRO A 163 17.17 -8.22 3.15
CA PRO A 163 17.65 -8.88 4.37
C PRO A 163 17.06 -8.28 5.65
N SER A 164 16.94 -6.96 5.70
CA SER A 164 16.38 -6.27 6.86
C SER A 164 14.87 -6.42 7.01
N LEU A 165 14.12 -6.54 5.91
CA LEU A 165 12.70 -6.85 5.93
C LEU A 165 12.45 -8.29 6.40
N HIS A 166 13.29 -9.25 6.00
CA HIS A 166 13.26 -10.60 6.56
C HIS A 166 13.59 -10.60 8.06
N ALA A 167 14.59 -9.82 8.49
CA ALA A 167 14.92 -9.67 9.90
C ALA A 167 13.79 -9.03 10.72
N ALA A 168 12.93 -8.20 10.08
CA ALA A 168 11.71 -7.68 10.67
C ALA A 168 10.56 -8.70 10.76
N GLY A 169 10.75 -9.93 10.23
CA GLY A 169 9.82 -11.04 10.34
C GLY A 169 8.96 -11.31 9.10
N PHE A 170 9.11 -10.54 8.03
CA PHE A 170 8.35 -10.79 6.79
C PHE A 170 8.96 -11.95 6.01
N GLU A 171 8.17 -13.00 5.77
CA GLU A 171 8.63 -14.19 5.06
C GLU A 171 8.73 -14.02 3.55
N HIS A 172 7.78 -13.27 2.97
CA HIS A 172 7.66 -13.12 1.52
C HIS A 172 8.10 -11.72 1.10
N VAL A 173 9.38 -11.57 0.77
CA VAL A 173 9.98 -10.31 0.35
C VAL A 173 10.65 -10.49 -1.01
N PHE A 174 10.30 -9.65 -1.97
CA PHE A 174 10.73 -9.76 -3.35
C PHE A 174 11.27 -8.43 -3.89
N TYR A 175 12.27 -8.53 -4.76
CA TYR A 175 12.73 -7.39 -5.53
C TYR A 175 11.76 -7.11 -6.68
N LEU A 176 11.26 -5.88 -6.75
CA LEU A 176 10.43 -5.40 -7.86
C LEU A 176 10.76 -3.92 -8.12
N PRO A 177 11.63 -3.65 -9.11
CA PRO A 177 12.00 -2.28 -9.45
C PRO A 177 10.82 -1.49 -10.00
N LEU A 178 10.95 -0.16 -9.96
CA LEU A 178 10.02 0.72 -10.65
C LEU A 178 10.18 0.53 -12.16
N GLY A 179 9.05 0.46 -12.85
CA GLY A 179 8.99 0.39 -14.30
C GLY A 179 8.60 1.73 -14.92
N THR A 180 8.52 1.74 -16.23
CA THR A 180 8.00 2.87 -17.00
C THR A 180 6.91 2.41 -17.96
N ASP A 181 6.00 3.32 -18.29
CA ASP A 181 5.03 3.13 -19.35
C ASP A 181 5.69 3.54 -20.69
N PRO A 182 6.03 2.57 -21.55
CA PRO A 182 6.72 2.84 -22.81
C PRO A 182 5.86 3.58 -23.84
N GLU A 183 4.53 3.57 -23.68
CA GLU A 183 3.63 4.33 -24.55
C GLU A 183 3.60 5.81 -24.16
N ARG A 184 3.73 6.08 -22.86
CA ARG A 184 3.72 7.45 -22.30
C ARG A 184 5.10 8.09 -22.36
N PHE A 185 6.14 7.33 -22.00
CA PHE A 185 7.52 7.78 -21.91
C PHE A 185 8.35 7.16 -23.04
N CYS A 186 8.17 7.66 -24.26
CA CYS A 186 8.84 7.19 -25.44
C CYS A 186 9.55 8.33 -26.18
N PRO A 187 10.66 8.06 -26.87
CA PRO A 187 11.30 9.03 -27.77
C PRO A 187 10.32 9.51 -28.86
N GLY A 188 10.54 10.72 -29.36
CA GLY A 188 9.79 11.27 -30.51
C GLY A 188 8.66 12.22 -30.14
N LYS A 189 8.34 12.39 -28.85
CA LYS A 189 7.38 13.40 -28.37
C LYS A 189 8.00 14.79 -28.14
N GLU A 190 9.29 14.94 -28.40
CA GLU A 190 10.03 16.20 -28.19
C GLU A 190 9.53 17.33 -29.09
N ARG A 191 8.88 17.01 -30.21
CA ARG A 191 8.37 18.03 -31.17
C ARG A 191 7.31 18.94 -30.56
N ASP A 192 6.55 18.38 -29.55
CA ASP A 192 5.49 19.10 -28.87
C ASP A 192 5.94 19.79 -27.57
N ALA A 193 7.24 19.63 -27.22
CA ALA A 193 7.77 20.22 -26.00
C ALA A 193 7.93 21.76 -26.18
N PRO A 194 7.44 22.57 -25.24
CA PRO A 194 7.66 24.02 -25.24
C PRO A 194 9.13 24.34 -25.34
N ALA A 195 9.49 25.37 -26.12
CA ALA A 195 10.89 25.77 -26.32
C ALA A 195 11.61 26.04 -24.99
N ALA A 196 10.90 26.56 -23.98
CA ALA A 196 11.41 26.80 -22.63
C ALA A 196 11.86 25.55 -21.89
N TRP A 197 11.42 24.33 -22.31
CA TRP A 197 11.79 23.06 -21.69
C TRP A 197 13.01 22.41 -22.36
N ARG A 198 13.51 23.01 -23.46
CA ARG A 198 14.67 22.50 -24.16
C ARG A 198 15.93 22.97 -23.45
N ALA A 199 16.71 22.05 -22.93
CA ALA A 199 17.97 22.30 -22.24
C ALA A 199 18.96 21.19 -22.55
N ALA A 200 20.24 21.51 -22.57
CA ALA A 200 21.30 20.50 -22.71
C ALA A 200 21.35 19.58 -21.49
N ILE A 201 21.07 20.11 -20.32
CA ILE A 201 20.97 19.38 -19.06
C ILE A 201 19.73 19.90 -18.34
N SER A 202 18.86 18.97 -17.85
CA SER A 202 17.70 19.33 -17.06
C SER A 202 17.68 18.53 -15.75
N PHE A 203 17.20 19.16 -14.69
CA PHE A 203 16.95 18.53 -13.40
C PHE A 203 15.47 18.68 -13.05
N VAL A 204 14.83 17.53 -12.78
CA VAL A 204 13.45 17.50 -12.30
C VAL A 204 13.46 16.93 -10.90
N GLY A 205 13.15 17.75 -9.92
CA GLY A 205 13.18 17.33 -8.52
C GLY A 205 12.54 18.32 -7.57
N ASN A 206 12.56 17.97 -6.30
CA ASN A 206 12.04 18.80 -5.21
C ASN A 206 13.11 18.89 -4.12
N SER A 207 13.38 20.10 -3.62
CA SER A 207 14.34 20.31 -2.52
C SER A 207 13.90 19.68 -1.19
N MET A 208 12.64 19.26 -1.08
CA MET A 208 12.03 18.71 0.14
C MET A 208 12.05 19.65 1.36
N LEU A 209 12.55 20.87 1.23
CA LEU A 209 12.72 21.83 2.32
C LEU A 209 11.43 22.07 3.10
N TYR A 210 10.30 22.23 2.40
CA TYR A 210 9.02 22.44 3.07
C TYR A 210 8.56 21.21 3.84
N LYS A 211 8.75 20.01 3.28
CA LYS A 211 8.37 18.75 3.95
C LYS A 211 9.24 18.50 5.18
N VAL A 212 10.56 18.67 5.05
CA VAL A 212 11.51 18.52 6.17
C VAL A 212 11.25 19.56 7.23
N GLY A 213 11.11 20.84 6.86
CA GLY A 213 10.81 21.93 7.79
C GLY A 213 9.48 21.72 8.52
N GLY A 214 8.44 21.25 7.82
CA GLY A 214 7.15 20.91 8.42
C GLY A 214 7.26 19.75 9.42
N ARG A 215 7.98 18.68 9.08
CA ARG A 215 8.21 17.54 9.98
C ARG A 215 9.02 17.93 11.22
N LEU A 216 10.09 18.74 11.06
CA LEU A 216 10.87 19.25 12.18
C LEU A 216 10.04 20.13 13.11
N LYS A 217 9.17 20.98 12.56
CA LYS A 217 8.28 21.84 13.34
C LYS A 217 7.21 21.05 14.08
N ASN A 218 6.58 20.08 13.41
CA ASN A 218 5.46 19.29 13.95
C ASN A 218 5.93 18.15 14.85
N GLY A 219 7.15 17.64 14.65
CA GLY A 219 7.70 16.50 15.39
C GLY A 219 8.04 16.80 16.84
N ARG A 220 7.98 18.09 17.28
CA ARG A 220 8.28 18.52 18.65
C ARG A 220 9.55 17.87 19.22
N PHE A 221 10.58 17.72 18.39
CA PHE A 221 11.83 17.09 18.80
C PHE A 221 12.46 17.84 19.97
N PRO A 222 13.04 17.14 20.96
CA PRO A 222 13.80 17.78 22.03
C PRO A 222 14.92 18.65 21.47
N ARG A 223 15.14 19.81 22.08
CA ARG A 223 16.15 20.78 21.63
C ARG A 223 17.54 20.18 21.57
N ALA A 224 17.84 19.24 22.46
CA ALA A 224 19.10 18.49 22.47
C ALA A 224 19.35 17.68 21.16
N LEU A 225 18.31 17.23 20.47
CA LEU A 225 18.42 16.55 19.20
C LEU A 225 18.53 17.51 18.01
N LEU A 226 17.94 18.71 18.12
CA LEU A 226 17.95 19.69 17.03
C LEU A 226 19.30 20.46 16.94
N LEU A 227 19.98 20.69 18.07
CA LEU A 227 21.24 21.42 18.12
C LEU A 227 22.36 20.73 17.31
N PRO A 228 22.62 19.43 17.47
CA PRO A 228 23.67 18.72 16.73
C PRO A 228 23.25 18.31 15.31
N PHE A 229 21.99 18.47 14.92
CA PHE A 229 21.46 17.97 13.65
C PHE A 229 22.30 18.34 12.43
N LYS A 230 22.67 19.63 12.30
CA LYS A 230 23.46 20.11 11.16
C LYS A 230 24.87 19.49 11.12
N THR A 231 25.48 19.30 12.28
CA THR A 231 26.82 18.71 12.40
C THR A 231 26.77 17.23 12.06
N VAL A 232 25.79 16.50 12.58
CA VAL A 232 25.60 15.07 12.30
C VAL A 232 25.25 14.86 10.82
N ALA A 233 24.35 15.68 10.25
CA ALA A 233 23.99 15.58 8.84
C ALA A 233 25.19 15.85 7.92
N ARG A 234 26.05 16.81 8.25
CA ARG A 234 27.25 17.07 7.50
C ARG A 234 28.24 15.91 7.59
N ALA A 235 28.50 15.42 8.79
CA ALA A 235 29.40 14.28 8.98
C ALA A 235 28.90 13.01 8.25
N PHE A 236 27.60 12.78 8.24
CA PHE A 236 26.98 11.69 7.47
C PHE A 236 27.21 11.85 5.96
N MET A 237 26.94 13.04 5.42
CA MET A 237 27.19 13.31 4.00
C MET A 237 28.66 13.16 3.59
N GLU A 238 29.60 13.52 4.47
CA GLU A 238 31.03 13.40 4.24
C GLU A 238 31.52 11.94 4.35
N SER A 239 30.79 11.07 5.05
CA SER A 239 31.13 9.65 5.21
C SER A 239 30.62 8.76 4.07
N GLU A 240 29.61 9.22 3.32
CA GLU A 240 28.98 8.49 2.23
C GLU A 240 29.50 8.90 0.83
N LEU A 241 30.37 9.90 0.75
CA LEU A 241 31.03 10.36 -0.47
C LEU A 241 32.48 9.87 -0.50
#